data_095ec545b4a6a3ba66916f1eb50717fd
#
_entry.id   095ec545b4a6a3ba66916f1eb50717fd
#
_cell.length_a   1.000
_cell.length_b   1.000
_cell.length_c   1.000
_cell.angle_alpha   90.00
_cell.angle_beta   90.00
_cell.angle_gamma   90.00
#
_symmetry.space_group_name_H-M   'P 1'
#
loop_
_entity.id
_entity.type
_entity.pdbx_description
1 polymer ?
#
loop_
_entity_poly.entity_id
_entity_poly.type
_entity_poly.pdbx_seq_one_letter_code
_entity_poly.pdbx_strand_id
1 'polypeptide(L)'
;MISTIGIVSLSSGIIGEDFVKHEVDLGVQRLKDLGLNPIFLPHSQKGLDFIKDHPEARAEDLIHAFSDDSLDIILCAIGGDDTYRLLPYLFENDQLQKVIKQKIFLGFSDTTMNHLMLHKLGIKTFYGQSFLADICELDKEMLTYSLHYFKELIETGRISEIRPSNVWYEERTDFSPKALGTPRISHANTGFELLQGNAQFEGKILGGCLESLYDIFDNSRYADSTELCQKYKLFPDLSDWEGKILLLETSEEKPEPEDFKKMLRTLKNTGIFEAISGLLVGKPMDETFYDDYKEALLDSIDSNIPIIYNLNVGHATPRAIVPFGVHAHVNAQEQVIRFDYNKK
;
A
#
# COMPACT_ATOMS: atom_id res chain seq x y z
N MET A 1 18.36 16.12 3.32
CA MET A 1 17.28 16.48 2.35
C MET A 1 17.11 15.30 1.44
N ILE A 2 15.89 14.81 1.27
CA ILE A 2 15.60 13.67 0.39
C ILE A 2 15.89 14.12 -1.05
N SER A 3 16.70 13.36 -1.76
CA SER A 3 17.16 13.70 -3.11
C SER A 3 17.21 12.52 -4.07
N THR A 4 17.32 11.30 -3.55
CA THR A 4 17.52 10.10 -4.38
C THR A 4 16.47 9.05 -4.07
N ILE A 5 15.81 8.57 -5.13
CA ILE A 5 14.73 7.59 -5.03
C ILE A 5 15.08 6.33 -5.83
N GLY A 6 15.18 5.19 -5.14
CA GLY A 6 15.39 3.89 -5.77
C GLY A 6 14.05 3.26 -6.15
N ILE A 7 13.88 2.89 -7.41
CA ILE A 7 12.66 2.24 -7.92
C ILE A 7 12.89 0.74 -8.01
N VAL A 8 12.02 -0.04 -7.33
CA VAL A 8 12.10 -1.50 -7.24
C VAL A 8 10.84 -2.17 -7.80
N SER A 9 11.00 -3.26 -8.54
CA SER A 9 9.91 -4.13 -8.98
C SER A 9 9.89 -5.39 -8.12
N LEU A 10 9.12 -5.35 -7.00
CA LEU A 10 9.08 -6.45 -6.03
C LEU A 10 8.02 -7.51 -6.32
N SER A 11 7.07 -7.19 -7.20
CA SER A 11 5.99 -8.08 -7.61
C SER A 11 5.85 -8.11 -9.13
N SER A 12 5.31 -7.07 -9.78
CA SER A 12 5.19 -7.02 -11.24
C SER A 12 6.37 -6.28 -11.90
N GLY A 13 6.85 -6.83 -13.03
CA GLY A 13 7.92 -6.25 -13.85
C GLY A 13 7.43 -5.34 -14.98
N ILE A 14 6.17 -4.91 -14.95
CA ILE A 14 5.52 -4.19 -16.06
C ILE A 14 6.27 -2.93 -16.52
N ILE A 15 7.00 -2.25 -15.61
CA ILE A 15 7.77 -1.04 -15.98
C ILE A 15 8.96 -1.32 -16.90
N GLY A 16 9.30 -2.59 -17.13
CA GLY A 16 10.30 -3.02 -18.10
C GLY A 16 9.75 -3.26 -19.51
N GLU A 17 8.42 -3.16 -19.70
CA GLU A 17 7.77 -3.44 -20.97
C GLU A 17 7.71 -2.20 -21.87
N ASP A 18 7.88 -2.41 -23.19
CA ASP A 18 7.88 -1.32 -24.17
C ASP A 18 6.57 -0.55 -24.21
N PHE A 19 5.43 -1.21 -23.94
CA PHE A 19 4.11 -0.58 -24.05
C PHE A 19 3.83 0.44 -22.93
N VAL A 20 4.53 0.39 -21.78
CA VAL A 20 4.42 1.40 -20.70
C VAL A 20 5.57 2.41 -20.71
N LYS A 21 6.48 2.34 -21.67
CA LYS A 21 7.66 3.20 -21.68
C LYS A 21 7.34 4.70 -21.62
N HIS A 22 6.28 5.13 -22.29
CA HIS A 22 5.83 6.53 -22.26
C HIS A 22 5.39 6.99 -20.87
N GLU A 23 4.79 6.10 -20.07
CA GLU A 23 4.41 6.36 -18.68
C GLU A 23 5.67 6.44 -17.80
N VAL A 24 6.60 5.50 -17.98
CA VAL A 24 7.88 5.50 -17.24
C VAL A 24 8.67 6.77 -17.54
N ASP A 25 8.77 7.18 -18.81
CA ASP A 25 9.47 8.42 -19.22
C ASP A 25 8.82 9.65 -18.56
N LEU A 26 7.46 9.71 -18.53
CA LEU A 26 6.72 10.77 -17.86
C LEU A 26 7.00 10.80 -16.34
N GLY A 27 6.95 9.64 -15.68
CA GLY A 27 7.21 9.53 -14.24
C GLY A 27 8.63 9.94 -13.86
N VAL A 28 9.63 9.52 -14.65
CA VAL A 28 11.03 9.96 -14.47
C VAL A 28 11.17 11.47 -14.59
N GLN A 29 10.50 12.09 -15.59
CA GLN A 29 10.54 13.54 -15.74
C GLN A 29 9.92 14.25 -14.53
N ARG A 30 8.76 13.79 -14.05
CA ARG A 30 8.11 14.37 -12.85
C ARG A 30 8.94 14.28 -11.60
N LEU A 31 9.60 13.13 -11.35
CA LEU A 31 10.52 13.01 -10.22
C LEU A 31 11.66 14.02 -10.31
N LYS A 32 12.24 14.20 -11.51
CA LYS A 32 13.28 15.22 -11.73
C LYS A 32 12.76 16.66 -11.53
N ASP A 33 11.55 16.96 -11.99
CA ASP A 33 10.91 18.26 -11.79
C ASP A 33 10.62 18.56 -10.31
N LEU A 34 10.44 17.50 -9.49
CA LEU A 34 10.33 17.59 -8.03
C LEU A 34 11.71 17.65 -7.33
N GLY A 35 12.81 17.70 -8.09
CA GLY A 35 14.18 17.77 -7.55
C GLY A 35 14.76 16.43 -7.09
N LEU A 36 14.13 15.32 -7.46
CA LEU A 36 14.58 13.98 -7.11
C LEU A 36 15.41 13.36 -8.24
N ASN A 37 16.37 12.52 -7.86
CA ASN A 37 17.15 11.70 -8.78
C ASN A 37 16.61 10.25 -8.77
N PRO A 38 15.81 9.81 -9.76
CA PRO A 38 15.32 8.44 -9.81
C PRO A 38 16.41 7.49 -10.29
N ILE A 39 16.58 6.39 -9.55
CA ILE A 39 17.49 5.29 -9.86
C ILE A 39 16.68 4.01 -9.94
N PHE A 40 16.63 3.37 -11.09
CA PHE A 40 16.06 2.03 -11.23
C PHE A 40 17.05 1.01 -10.70
N LEU A 41 16.60 0.14 -9.78
CA LEU A 41 17.44 -0.95 -9.28
C LEU A 41 17.76 -1.94 -10.42
N PRO A 42 18.84 -2.72 -10.32
CA PRO A 42 19.39 -3.48 -11.45
C PRO A 42 18.41 -4.38 -12.20
N HIS A 43 17.41 -4.93 -11.49
CA HIS A 43 16.45 -5.85 -12.10
C HIS A 43 15.07 -5.22 -12.36
N SER A 44 14.80 -4.02 -11.83
CA SER A 44 13.45 -3.42 -11.82
C SER A 44 12.82 -3.21 -13.20
N GLN A 45 13.62 -3.08 -14.26
CA GLN A 45 13.17 -2.89 -15.65
C GLN A 45 13.43 -4.12 -16.55
N LYS A 46 13.49 -5.32 -15.98
CA LYS A 46 13.75 -6.56 -16.74
C LYS A 46 12.52 -7.16 -17.43
N GLY A 47 11.33 -6.59 -17.25
CA GLY A 47 10.09 -7.05 -17.84
C GLY A 47 9.34 -8.08 -17.01
N LEU A 48 8.10 -8.36 -17.42
CA LEU A 48 7.14 -9.21 -16.70
C LEU A 48 7.68 -10.63 -16.47
N ASP A 49 8.12 -11.28 -17.54
CA ASP A 49 8.57 -12.69 -17.46
C ASP A 49 9.80 -12.84 -16.55
N PHE A 50 10.79 -11.95 -16.70
CA PHE A 50 11.98 -12.01 -15.84
C PHE A 50 11.62 -11.83 -14.36
N ILE A 51 10.86 -10.81 -14.02
CA ILE A 51 10.50 -10.50 -12.63
C ILE A 51 9.68 -11.64 -12.01
N LYS A 52 8.76 -12.24 -12.77
CA LYS A 52 7.97 -13.39 -12.32
C LYS A 52 8.83 -14.62 -12.05
N ASP A 53 9.78 -14.91 -12.93
CA ASP A 53 10.58 -16.14 -12.88
C ASP A 53 11.79 -16.03 -11.92
N HIS A 54 12.17 -14.79 -11.49
CA HIS A 54 13.35 -14.52 -10.67
C HIS A 54 13.05 -13.78 -9.37
N PRO A 55 12.35 -14.43 -8.39
CA PRO A 55 12.11 -13.81 -7.09
C PRO A 55 13.41 -13.49 -6.32
N GLU A 56 14.51 -14.25 -6.56
CA GLU A 56 15.84 -13.96 -6.00
C GLU A 56 16.37 -12.60 -6.46
N ALA A 57 16.21 -12.24 -7.73
CA ALA A 57 16.66 -10.98 -8.27
C ALA A 57 15.88 -9.78 -7.69
N ARG A 58 14.57 -9.96 -7.48
CA ARG A 58 13.72 -8.96 -6.78
C ARG A 58 14.18 -8.75 -5.33
N ALA A 59 14.51 -9.83 -4.63
CA ALA A 59 15.03 -9.78 -3.27
C ALA A 59 16.41 -9.12 -3.21
N GLU A 60 17.30 -9.40 -4.17
CA GLU A 60 18.60 -8.75 -4.30
C GLU A 60 18.45 -7.22 -4.47
N ASP A 61 17.51 -6.77 -5.31
CA ASP A 61 17.21 -5.34 -5.47
C ASP A 61 16.76 -4.71 -4.15
N LEU A 62 15.90 -5.37 -3.38
CA LEU A 62 15.44 -4.85 -2.08
C LEU A 62 16.60 -4.79 -1.06
N ILE A 63 17.43 -5.83 -0.98
CA ILE A 63 18.62 -5.87 -0.12
C ILE A 63 19.60 -4.75 -0.52
N HIS A 64 19.85 -4.59 -1.82
CA HIS A 64 20.68 -3.51 -2.35
C HIS A 64 20.10 -2.15 -1.95
N ALA A 65 18.81 -1.92 -2.17
CA ALA A 65 18.17 -0.66 -1.86
C ALA A 65 18.26 -0.28 -0.37
N PHE A 66 18.21 -1.25 0.54
CA PHE A 66 18.43 -1.00 1.97
C PHE A 66 19.91 -0.78 2.32
N SER A 67 20.84 -1.45 1.64
CA SER A 67 22.27 -1.33 1.90
C SER A 67 22.90 -0.05 1.36
N ASP A 68 22.36 0.50 0.27
CA ASP A 68 22.89 1.69 -0.40
C ASP A 68 22.51 2.97 0.36
N ASP A 69 23.50 3.61 1.00
CA ASP A 69 23.30 4.86 1.75
C ASP A 69 22.98 6.08 0.87
N SER A 70 23.19 5.99 -0.43
CA SER A 70 22.86 7.07 -1.36
C SER A 70 21.36 7.16 -1.69
N LEU A 71 20.59 6.09 -1.41
CA LEU A 71 19.15 6.06 -1.62
C LEU A 71 18.40 6.52 -0.37
N ASP A 72 17.60 7.57 -0.51
CA ASP A 72 16.76 8.12 0.57
C ASP A 72 15.41 7.40 0.65
N ILE A 73 14.82 7.09 -0.51
CA ILE A 73 13.51 6.44 -0.64
C ILE A 73 13.64 5.17 -1.47
N ILE A 74 12.92 4.12 -1.06
CA ILE A 74 12.64 2.92 -1.85
C ILE A 74 11.18 3.02 -2.28
N LEU A 75 10.95 3.22 -3.58
CA LEU A 75 9.62 3.31 -4.18
C LEU A 75 9.31 2.05 -4.96
N CYS A 76 8.21 1.37 -4.62
CA CYS A 76 7.74 0.24 -5.41
C CYS A 76 7.25 0.73 -6.77
N ALA A 77 7.64 0.03 -7.83
CA ALA A 77 7.22 0.34 -9.18
C ALA A 77 5.71 0.22 -9.35
N ILE A 78 5.16 -0.88 -8.87
CA ILE A 78 3.73 -1.21 -8.84
C ILE A 78 3.53 -2.41 -7.89
N GLY A 79 2.28 -2.81 -7.65
CA GLY A 79 1.91 -4.07 -7.02
C GLY A 79 2.09 -5.28 -7.94
N GLY A 80 1.24 -6.25 -7.78
CA GLY A 80 1.19 -7.56 -8.46
C GLY A 80 0.50 -8.56 -7.56
N ASP A 81 1.01 -9.81 -7.50
CA ASP A 81 0.31 -10.88 -6.79
C ASP A 81 1.20 -11.98 -6.16
N ASP A 82 2.54 -11.84 -6.22
CA ASP A 82 3.43 -12.95 -5.80
C ASP A 82 4.67 -12.51 -5.00
N THR A 83 4.66 -11.31 -4.41
CA THR A 83 5.82 -10.80 -3.67
C THR A 83 6.17 -11.64 -2.43
N TYR A 84 5.26 -12.50 -1.92
CA TYR A 84 5.56 -13.45 -0.85
C TYR A 84 6.72 -14.39 -1.20
N ARG A 85 6.97 -14.64 -2.48
CA ARG A 85 8.09 -15.48 -2.97
C ARG A 85 9.47 -14.93 -2.63
N LEU A 86 9.55 -13.68 -2.20
CA LEU A 86 10.80 -13.08 -1.74
C LEU A 86 11.21 -13.59 -0.34
N LEU A 87 10.27 -14.15 0.45
CA LEU A 87 10.51 -14.58 1.83
C LEU A 87 11.75 -15.45 2.02
N PRO A 88 11.98 -16.53 1.23
CA PRO A 88 13.19 -17.34 1.39
C PRO A 88 14.48 -16.53 1.21
N TYR A 89 14.53 -15.70 0.18
CA TYR A 89 15.74 -14.95 -0.18
C TYR A 89 16.05 -13.79 0.77
N LEU A 90 15.02 -13.25 1.43
CA LEU A 90 15.17 -12.15 2.38
C LEU A 90 15.48 -12.62 3.81
N PHE A 91 14.88 -13.75 4.23
CA PHE A 91 14.94 -14.19 5.62
C PHE A 91 15.85 -15.40 5.86
N GLU A 92 16.15 -16.24 4.86
CA GLU A 92 17.17 -17.27 5.03
C GLU A 92 18.54 -16.63 5.25
N ASN A 93 19.24 -17.11 6.28
CA ASN A 93 20.52 -16.56 6.71
C ASN A 93 20.49 -15.03 7.03
N ASP A 94 19.33 -14.48 7.42
CA ASP A 94 19.15 -13.09 7.85
C ASP A 94 19.64 -12.06 6.82
N GLN A 95 19.46 -12.32 5.52
CA GLN A 95 20.03 -11.48 4.45
C GLN A 95 19.55 -10.03 4.54
N LEU A 96 18.22 -9.82 4.66
CA LEU A 96 17.67 -8.48 4.80
C LEU A 96 18.02 -7.88 6.17
N GLN A 97 17.96 -8.66 7.26
CA GLN A 97 18.23 -8.19 8.62
C GLN A 97 19.66 -7.62 8.77
N LYS A 98 20.64 -8.14 8.03
CA LYS A 98 22.04 -7.67 8.08
C LYS A 98 22.23 -6.27 7.52
N VAL A 99 21.37 -5.83 6.59
CA VAL A 99 21.51 -4.54 5.88
C VAL A 99 20.41 -3.54 6.24
N ILE A 100 19.35 -4.01 6.91
CA ILE A 100 18.16 -3.17 7.14
C ILE A 100 18.47 -2.03 8.10
N LYS A 101 17.98 -0.86 7.74
CA LYS A 101 18.00 0.37 8.55
C LYS A 101 16.71 1.15 8.26
N GLN A 102 16.34 2.07 9.14
CA GLN A 102 15.17 2.91 8.89
C GLN A 102 15.38 3.73 7.62
N LYS A 103 14.59 3.45 6.60
CA LYS A 103 14.56 4.12 5.31
C LYS A 103 13.10 4.25 4.87
N ILE A 104 12.77 5.26 4.08
CA ILE A 104 11.43 5.40 3.54
C ILE A 104 11.20 4.28 2.51
N PHE A 105 10.23 3.43 2.79
CA PHE A 105 9.71 2.42 1.87
C PHE A 105 8.27 2.78 1.54
N LEU A 106 7.95 2.96 0.26
CA LEU A 106 6.65 3.40 -0.23
C LEU A 106 6.11 2.46 -1.30
N GLY A 107 4.90 1.96 -1.10
CA GLY A 107 4.18 1.09 -2.01
C GLY A 107 2.80 0.75 -1.49
N PHE A 108 1.99 0.04 -2.27
CA PHE A 108 0.66 -0.47 -1.89
C PHE A 108 0.31 -1.73 -2.71
N SER A 109 -0.93 -2.24 -2.59
CA SER A 109 -1.37 -3.45 -3.28
C SER A 109 -0.62 -4.70 -2.75
N ASP A 110 -0.15 -5.60 -3.60
CA ASP A 110 0.61 -6.79 -3.20
C ASP A 110 1.84 -6.47 -2.33
N THR A 111 2.41 -5.26 -2.45
CA THR A 111 3.49 -4.84 -1.55
C THR A 111 3.05 -4.72 -0.07
N THR A 112 1.77 -4.93 0.26
CA THR A 112 1.28 -5.20 1.62
C THR A 112 2.12 -6.27 2.31
N MET A 113 2.48 -7.33 1.60
CA MET A 113 3.35 -8.38 2.14
C MET A 113 4.76 -7.86 2.45
N ASN A 114 5.31 -6.97 1.63
CA ASN A 114 6.60 -6.33 1.92
C ASN A 114 6.50 -5.42 3.16
N HIS A 115 5.38 -4.71 3.35
CA HIS A 115 5.17 -3.94 4.57
C HIS A 115 5.15 -4.83 5.82
N LEU A 116 4.52 -6.02 5.75
CA LEU A 116 4.56 -7.00 6.85
C LEU A 116 5.98 -7.56 7.08
N MET A 117 6.73 -7.86 6.00
CA MET A 117 8.14 -8.28 6.10
C MET A 117 8.99 -7.24 6.82
N LEU A 118 8.82 -5.96 6.46
CA LEU A 118 9.56 -4.84 7.05
C LEU A 118 9.09 -4.54 8.48
N HIS A 119 7.80 -4.64 8.75
CA HIS A 119 7.24 -4.53 10.10
C HIS A 119 7.86 -5.57 11.07
N LYS A 120 7.99 -6.82 10.62
CA LYS A 120 8.65 -7.89 11.38
C LYS A 120 10.10 -7.54 11.77
N LEU A 121 10.78 -6.71 10.99
CA LEU A 121 12.13 -6.21 11.26
C LEU A 121 12.15 -4.84 11.98
N GLY A 122 11.00 -4.35 12.43
CA GLY A 122 10.87 -3.11 13.19
C GLY A 122 10.93 -1.83 12.35
N ILE A 123 10.79 -1.92 11.03
CA ILE A 123 10.82 -0.77 10.13
C ILE A 123 9.45 -0.14 10.00
N LYS A 124 9.39 1.18 10.13
CA LYS A 124 8.22 1.99 9.77
C LYS A 124 8.21 2.22 8.28
N THR A 125 7.07 2.02 7.65
CA THR A 125 6.90 2.13 6.20
C THR A 125 5.76 3.09 5.84
N PHE A 126 5.55 3.34 4.54
CA PHE A 126 4.54 4.25 4.04
C PHE A 126 3.67 3.52 3.00
N TYR A 127 2.39 3.33 3.32
CA TYR A 127 1.43 2.66 2.46
C TYR A 127 0.64 3.67 1.63
N GLY A 128 0.58 3.49 0.32
CA GLY A 128 -0.28 4.37 -0.50
C GLY A 128 0.12 4.46 -1.96
N GLN A 129 1.19 5.16 -2.30
CA GLN A 129 1.53 5.47 -3.69
C GLN A 129 2.60 4.51 -4.26
N SER A 130 2.58 4.35 -5.59
CA SER A 130 3.62 3.65 -6.34
C SER A 130 4.08 4.47 -7.54
N PHE A 131 5.19 4.05 -8.17
CA PHE A 131 5.75 4.79 -9.30
C PHE A 131 4.77 4.84 -10.47
N LEU A 132 4.28 3.68 -10.95
CA LEU A 132 3.46 3.62 -12.15
C LEU A 132 2.04 4.16 -11.92
N ALA A 133 1.39 3.80 -10.79
CA ALA A 133 0.00 4.16 -10.57
C ALA A 133 -0.22 5.63 -10.18
N ASP A 134 0.80 6.32 -9.61
CA ASP A 134 0.64 7.69 -9.10
C ASP A 134 1.59 8.69 -9.75
N ILE A 135 2.90 8.38 -9.78
CA ILE A 135 3.88 9.31 -10.33
C ILE A 135 3.74 9.38 -11.85
N CYS A 136 3.44 8.24 -12.49
CA CYS A 136 3.25 8.16 -13.94
C CYS A 136 1.80 8.49 -14.40
N GLU A 137 0.94 9.09 -13.53
CA GLU A 137 -0.42 9.49 -13.93
C GLU A 137 -0.43 10.18 -15.29
N LEU A 138 -1.29 9.69 -16.20
CA LEU A 138 -1.32 10.16 -17.61
C LEU A 138 -1.96 11.55 -17.80
N ASP A 139 -2.59 12.14 -16.78
CA ASP A 139 -3.04 13.53 -16.87
C ASP A 139 -1.84 14.48 -17.04
N LYS A 140 -2.10 15.74 -17.35
CA LYS A 140 -1.08 16.78 -17.50
C LYS A 140 -0.14 16.87 -16.29
N GLU A 141 -0.68 16.65 -15.09
CA GLU A 141 0.04 16.67 -13.81
C GLU A 141 -0.38 15.47 -12.96
N MET A 142 0.39 15.18 -11.92
CA MET A 142 -0.07 14.28 -10.87
C MET A 142 -1.34 14.82 -10.22
N LEU A 143 -2.23 13.93 -9.79
CA LEU A 143 -3.45 14.33 -9.10
C LEU A 143 -3.11 15.12 -7.84
N THR A 144 -3.71 16.31 -7.69
CA THR A 144 -3.36 17.30 -6.67
C THR A 144 -3.30 16.71 -5.24
N TYR A 145 -4.26 15.87 -4.89
CA TYR A 145 -4.31 15.24 -3.57
C TYR A 145 -3.14 14.25 -3.36
N SER A 146 -2.87 13.38 -4.33
CA SER A 146 -1.73 12.45 -4.26
C SER A 146 -0.40 13.21 -4.26
N LEU A 147 -0.26 14.23 -5.08
CA LEU A 147 0.94 15.08 -5.14
C LEU A 147 1.19 15.81 -3.81
N HIS A 148 0.14 16.26 -3.11
CA HIS A 148 0.26 16.89 -1.81
C HIS A 148 0.99 15.98 -0.80
N TYR A 149 0.54 14.74 -0.64
CA TYR A 149 1.17 13.80 0.28
C TYR A 149 2.55 13.33 -0.18
N PHE A 150 2.76 13.19 -1.49
CA PHE A 150 4.09 12.86 -2.00
C PHE A 150 5.10 13.99 -1.70
N LYS A 151 4.70 15.25 -1.91
CA LYS A 151 5.53 16.42 -1.57
C LYS A 151 5.81 16.49 -0.07
N GLU A 152 4.80 16.34 0.78
CA GLU A 152 5.01 16.31 2.22
C GLU A 152 6.04 15.23 2.62
N LEU A 153 5.92 14.03 2.06
CA LEU A 153 6.86 12.94 2.33
C LEU A 153 8.29 13.27 1.90
N ILE A 154 8.50 13.77 0.69
CA ILE A 154 9.86 14.07 0.19
C ILE A 154 10.49 15.29 0.86
N GLU A 155 9.70 16.25 1.32
CA GLU A 155 10.16 17.46 2.01
C GLU A 155 10.50 17.21 3.48
N THR A 156 9.69 16.39 4.17
CA THR A 156 9.76 16.21 5.63
C THR A 156 10.19 14.82 6.09
N GLY A 157 10.11 13.82 5.23
CA GLY A 157 10.26 12.40 5.58
C GLY A 157 9.10 11.84 6.40
N ARG A 158 7.97 12.54 6.45
CA ARG A 158 6.82 12.23 7.31
C ARG A 158 5.52 12.64 6.63
N ILE A 159 4.41 12.10 7.14
CA ILE A 159 3.05 12.59 6.90
C ILE A 159 2.51 13.05 8.26
N SER A 160 2.03 14.27 8.34
CA SER A 160 1.54 14.86 9.60
C SER A 160 0.08 14.50 9.89
N GLU A 161 -0.79 14.64 8.89
CA GLU A 161 -2.20 14.28 8.98
C GLU A 161 -2.75 13.84 7.62
N ILE A 162 -3.84 13.09 7.64
CA ILE A 162 -4.62 12.75 6.44
C ILE A 162 -6.03 13.28 6.61
N ARG A 163 -6.51 13.98 5.58
CA ARG A 163 -7.91 14.42 5.41
C ARG A 163 -8.48 13.84 4.14
N PRO A 164 -9.81 13.68 4.02
CA PRO A 164 -10.40 13.18 2.80
C PRO A 164 -10.16 14.13 1.62
N SER A 165 -10.04 13.56 0.44
CA SER A 165 -10.15 14.32 -0.81
C SER A 165 -11.58 14.80 -1.01
N ASN A 166 -11.78 15.95 -1.62
CA ASN A 166 -13.10 16.44 -2.01
C ASN A 166 -13.66 15.73 -3.25
N VAL A 167 -12.80 15.01 -3.97
CA VAL A 167 -13.15 14.29 -5.20
C VAL A 167 -12.55 12.89 -5.21
N TRP A 168 -13.19 11.99 -5.93
CA TRP A 168 -12.58 10.75 -6.37
C TRP A 168 -12.65 10.66 -7.90
N TYR A 169 -11.86 9.79 -8.51
CA TYR A 169 -11.74 9.65 -9.97
C TYR A 169 -11.99 8.21 -10.38
N GLU A 170 -12.68 8.06 -11.53
CA GLU A 170 -12.80 6.75 -12.17
C GLU A 170 -11.42 6.23 -12.61
N GLU A 171 -11.28 4.90 -12.58
CA GLU A 171 -10.07 4.26 -13.10
C GLU A 171 -9.97 4.46 -14.61
N ARG A 172 -8.74 4.61 -15.11
CA ARG A 172 -8.51 4.71 -16.55
C ARG A 172 -8.75 3.37 -17.23
N THR A 173 -9.27 3.43 -18.43
CA THR A 173 -9.41 2.27 -19.32
C THR A 173 -8.45 2.34 -20.51
N ASP A 174 -7.90 3.54 -20.81
CA ASP A 174 -6.89 3.75 -21.86
C ASP A 174 -5.56 4.18 -21.21
N PHE A 175 -4.55 3.32 -21.34
CA PHE A 175 -3.16 3.54 -20.92
C PHE A 175 -2.22 3.69 -22.12
N SER A 176 -2.74 3.88 -23.33
CA SER A 176 -1.92 4.09 -24.52
C SER A 176 -1.28 5.48 -24.52
N PRO A 177 -0.25 5.70 -25.35
CA PRO A 177 0.35 7.04 -25.51
C PRO A 177 -0.64 8.14 -25.92
N LYS A 178 -1.83 7.78 -26.45
CA LYS A 178 -2.88 8.75 -26.80
C LYS A 178 -3.58 9.33 -25.57
N ALA A 179 -3.52 8.64 -24.44
CA ALA A 179 -4.10 9.10 -23.18
C ALA A 179 -3.24 10.16 -22.46
N LEU A 180 -2.00 10.41 -22.94
CA LEU A 180 -1.13 11.45 -22.37
C LEU A 180 -1.82 12.82 -22.38
N GLY A 181 -1.86 13.47 -21.22
CA GLY A 181 -2.49 14.77 -21.00
C GLY A 181 -4.02 14.75 -20.94
N THR A 182 -4.64 13.56 -20.92
CA THR A 182 -6.10 13.45 -20.76
C THR A 182 -6.51 13.37 -19.29
N PRO A 183 -7.51 14.17 -18.85
CA PRO A 183 -7.96 14.13 -17.47
C PRO A 183 -8.75 12.85 -17.18
N ARG A 184 -8.78 12.44 -15.89
CA ARG A 184 -9.71 11.43 -15.40
C ARG A 184 -11.11 12.01 -15.21
N ILE A 185 -12.14 11.19 -15.26
CA ILE A 185 -13.49 11.55 -14.86
C ILE A 185 -13.53 11.68 -13.34
N SER A 186 -14.02 12.82 -12.83
CA SER A 186 -14.06 13.10 -11.39
C SER A 186 -15.48 13.16 -10.84
N HIS A 187 -15.63 12.74 -9.60
CA HIS A 187 -16.87 12.77 -8.84
C HIS A 187 -16.65 13.42 -7.47
N ALA A 188 -17.71 13.97 -6.88
CA ALA A 188 -17.66 14.49 -5.52
C ALA A 188 -17.45 13.34 -4.51
N ASN A 189 -16.60 13.56 -3.51
CA ASN A 189 -16.37 12.61 -2.42
C ASN A 189 -17.03 13.10 -1.13
N THR A 190 -17.66 12.17 -0.39
CA THR A 190 -18.38 12.49 0.85
C THR A 190 -17.48 12.62 2.08
N GLY A 191 -16.22 12.19 1.98
CA GLY A 191 -15.29 12.15 3.11
C GLY A 191 -15.38 10.86 3.92
N PHE A 192 -14.77 10.84 5.10
CA PHE A 192 -14.76 9.67 5.99
C PHE A 192 -16.14 9.38 6.55
N GLU A 193 -16.53 8.11 6.54
CA GLU A 193 -17.81 7.64 7.08
C GLU A 193 -17.58 6.78 8.34
N LEU A 194 -18.14 7.20 9.48
CA LEU A 194 -18.19 6.37 10.68
C LEU A 194 -19.33 5.36 10.51
N LEU A 195 -19.00 4.08 10.31
CA LEU A 195 -20.01 3.03 10.19
C LEU A 195 -20.53 2.56 11.54
N GLN A 196 -19.62 2.40 12.52
CA GLN A 196 -19.97 2.00 13.89
C GLN A 196 -18.90 2.41 14.90
N GLY A 197 -19.17 2.27 16.19
CA GLY A 197 -18.26 2.48 17.29
C GLY A 197 -17.97 3.94 17.61
N ASN A 198 -16.84 4.18 18.29
CA ASN A 198 -16.43 5.52 18.69
C ASN A 198 -15.83 6.30 17.50
N ALA A 199 -16.23 7.54 17.32
CA ALA A 199 -15.68 8.44 16.31
C ALA A 199 -14.20 8.81 16.55
N GLN A 200 -13.68 8.56 17.75
CA GLN A 200 -12.29 8.84 18.12
C GLN A 200 -11.65 7.56 18.69
N PHE A 201 -10.50 7.20 18.11
CA PHE A 201 -9.67 6.10 18.58
C PHE A 201 -8.22 6.32 18.15
N GLU A 202 -7.31 5.52 18.71
CA GLU A 202 -5.89 5.69 18.43
C GLU A 202 -5.15 4.34 18.41
N GLY A 203 -4.01 4.32 17.77
CA GLY A 203 -3.13 3.15 17.70
C GLY A 203 -2.11 3.29 16.57
N LYS A 204 -1.18 2.35 16.47
CA LYS A 204 -0.29 2.26 15.31
C LYS A 204 -1.03 1.60 14.17
N ILE A 205 -0.93 2.16 12.96
CA ILE A 205 -1.59 1.59 11.78
C ILE A 205 -0.72 0.48 11.17
N LEU A 206 -1.36 -0.63 10.80
CA LEU A 206 -0.80 -1.72 10.00
C LEU A 206 -1.92 -2.37 9.18
N GLY A 207 -1.60 -3.02 8.08
CA GLY A 207 -2.59 -3.68 7.22
C GLY A 207 -2.26 -3.53 5.74
N GLY A 208 -3.25 -3.20 4.92
CA GLY A 208 -3.12 -2.93 3.49
C GLY A 208 -4.21 -3.59 2.63
N CYS A 209 -3.83 -4.13 1.48
CA CYS A 209 -4.73 -4.79 0.55
C CYS A 209 -5.31 -6.08 1.17
N LEU A 210 -6.64 -6.18 1.18
CA LEU A 210 -7.37 -7.29 1.80
C LEU A 210 -7.08 -8.61 1.08
N GLU A 211 -7.02 -8.60 -0.25
CA GLU A 211 -6.72 -9.77 -1.06
C GLU A 211 -5.30 -10.29 -0.76
N SER A 212 -4.32 -9.40 -0.67
CA SER A 212 -2.95 -9.79 -0.29
C SER A 212 -2.87 -10.37 1.13
N LEU A 213 -3.63 -9.81 2.08
CA LEU A 213 -3.72 -10.38 3.43
C LEU A 213 -4.42 -11.74 3.44
N TYR A 214 -5.44 -11.91 2.61
CA TYR A 214 -6.16 -13.17 2.44
C TYR A 214 -5.27 -14.27 1.84
N ASP A 215 -4.45 -13.94 0.83
CA ASP A 215 -3.54 -14.89 0.16
C ASP A 215 -2.47 -15.48 1.11
N ILE A 216 -2.25 -14.89 2.28
CA ILE A 216 -1.42 -15.49 3.34
C ILE A 216 -2.05 -16.79 3.88
N PHE A 217 -3.38 -16.91 3.81
CA PHE A 217 -4.16 -18.02 4.38
C PHE A 217 -4.85 -18.88 3.33
N ASP A 218 -4.75 -18.54 2.06
CA ASP A 218 -5.44 -19.23 0.96
C ASP A 218 -4.47 -19.56 -0.19
N ASN A 219 -4.62 -20.76 -0.75
CA ASN A 219 -3.79 -21.25 -1.85
C ASN A 219 -4.51 -21.22 -3.21
N SER A 220 -5.63 -20.50 -3.33
CA SER A 220 -6.40 -20.47 -4.56
C SER A 220 -5.65 -19.79 -5.70
N ARG A 221 -4.85 -18.77 -5.41
CA ARG A 221 -4.02 -18.08 -6.40
C ARG A 221 -2.70 -18.84 -6.65
N TYR A 222 -2.00 -19.23 -5.57
CA TYR A 222 -0.71 -19.94 -5.63
C TYR A 222 -0.66 -21.06 -4.60
N ALA A 223 -0.27 -22.25 -5.05
CA ALA A 223 -0.32 -23.47 -4.23
C ALA A 223 0.65 -23.47 -3.03
N ASP A 224 1.67 -22.62 -3.05
CA ASP A 224 2.75 -22.54 -2.06
C ASP A 224 2.69 -21.30 -1.14
N SER A 225 1.73 -20.39 -1.35
CA SER A 225 1.68 -19.12 -0.61
C SER A 225 1.51 -19.33 0.89
N THR A 226 0.55 -20.15 1.31
CA THR A 226 0.27 -20.43 2.73
C THR A 226 1.47 -21.06 3.42
N GLU A 227 2.11 -22.04 2.79
CA GLU A 227 3.27 -22.74 3.35
C GLU A 227 4.43 -21.77 3.58
N LEU A 228 4.77 -20.96 2.57
CA LEU A 228 5.84 -19.99 2.69
C LEU A 228 5.52 -18.91 3.72
N CYS A 229 4.32 -18.32 3.69
CA CYS A 229 3.92 -17.31 4.64
C CYS A 229 3.94 -17.82 6.10
N GLN A 230 3.50 -19.05 6.34
CA GLN A 230 3.55 -19.70 7.66
C GLN A 230 4.99 -20.00 8.09
N LYS A 231 5.82 -20.59 7.20
CA LYS A 231 7.23 -20.90 7.48
C LYS A 231 8.00 -19.68 7.98
N TYR A 232 7.79 -18.54 7.35
CA TYR A 232 8.47 -17.28 7.72
C TYR A 232 7.66 -16.41 8.69
N LYS A 233 6.49 -16.88 9.17
CA LYS A 233 5.60 -16.14 10.08
C LYS A 233 5.35 -14.72 9.57
N LEU A 234 4.86 -14.61 8.34
CA LEU A 234 4.63 -13.32 7.69
C LEU A 234 3.52 -12.54 8.37
N PHE A 235 2.39 -13.19 8.68
CA PHE A 235 1.31 -12.56 9.41
C PHE A 235 1.73 -12.37 10.87
N PRO A 236 1.64 -11.15 11.43
CA PRO A 236 2.03 -10.87 12.81
C PRO A 236 1.23 -11.71 13.82
N ASP A 237 1.85 -12.07 14.94
CA ASP A 237 1.17 -12.74 16.05
C ASP A 237 0.07 -11.84 16.64
N LEU A 238 -0.97 -12.44 17.22
CA LEU A 238 -2.12 -11.69 17.74
C LEU A 238 -1.73 -10.60 18.75
N SER A 239 -0.74 -10.87 19.61
CA SER A 239 -0.20 -9.90 20.56
C SER A 239 0.43 -8.67 19.91
N ASP A 240 0.90 -8.80 18.68
CA ASP A 240 1.43 -7.66 17.92
C ASP A 240 0.31 -6.79 17.34
N TRP A 241 -0.89 -7.33 17.16
CA TRP A 241 -2.07 -6.57 16.76
C TRP A 241 -2.76 -5.83 17.91
N GLU A 242 -2.45 -6.15 19.16
CA GLU A 242 -3.10 -5.51 20.32
C GLU A 242 -3.00 -3.97 20.26
N GLY A 243 -4.17 -3.32 20.26
CA GLY A 243 -4.29 -1.87 20.22
C GLY A 243 -3.84 -1.20 18.92
N LYS A 244 -3.51 -1.95 17.87
CA LYS A 244 -3.26 -1.37 16.55
C LYS A 244 -4.57 -1.00 15.86
N ILE A 245 -4.44 -0.13 14.88
CA ILE A 245 -5.50 0.17 13.91
C ILE A 245 -5.21 -0.68 12.66
N LEU A 246 -6.17 -1.49 12.27
CA LEU A 246 -6.09 -2.24 11.01
C LEU A 246 -6.50 -1.33 9.85
N LEU A 247 -5.67 -1.25 8.82
CA LEU A 247 -6.05 -0.65 7.53
C LEU A 247 -6.41 -1.78 6.57
N LEU A 248 -7.57 -1.69 5.93
CA LEU A 248 -7.98 -2.57 4.82
C LEU A 248 -8.37 -1.72 3.61
N GLU A 249 -8.04 -2.20 2.43
CA GLU A 249 -8.55 -1.70 1.15
C GLU A 249 -8.68 -2.84 0.16
N THR A 250 -9.49 -2.69 -0.88
CA THR A 250 -9.72 -3.72 -1.90
C THR A 250 -9.01 -3.37 -3.20
N SER A 251 -8.54 -4.39 -3.90
CA SER A 251 -7.80 -4.23 -5.15
C SER A 251 -8.69 -3.84 -6.33
N GLU A 252 -8.04 -3.66 -7.49
CA GLU A 252 -8.66 -3.48 -8.80
C GLU A 252 -9.50 -4.68 -9.26
N GLU A 253 -9.32 -5.84 -8.63
CA GLU A 253 -10.12 -7.04 -8.90
C GLU A 253 -11.59 -6.86 -8.47
N LYS A 254 -11.87 -5.87 -7.58
CA LYS A 254 -13.22 -5.54 -7.12
C LYS A 254 -14.00 -6.79 -6.70
N PRO A 255 -13.55 -7.49 -5.64
CA PRO A 255 -14.11 -8.77 -5.25
C PRO A 255 -15.63 -8.68 -5.06
N GLU A 256 -16.36 -9.68 -5.53
CA GLU A 256 -17.81 -9.78 -5.29
C GLU A 256 -18.09 -9.76 -3.77
N PRO A 257 -19.26 -9.25 -3.32
CA PRO A 257 -19.57 -9.11 -1.90
C PRO A 257 -19.41 -10.39 -1.08
N GLU A 258 -19.68 -11.56 -1.66
CA GLU A 258 -19.50 -12.85 -0.98
C GLU A 258 -18.01 -13.21 -0.83
N ASP A 259 -17.16 -12.87 -1.80
CA ASP A 259 -15.71 -13.06 -1.69
C ASP A 259 -15.14 -12.09 -0.65
N PHE A 260 -15.59 -10.84 -0.65
CA PHE A 260 -15.21 -9.87 0.38
C PHE A 260 -15.56 -10.38 1.80
N LYS A 261 -16.80 -10.88 1.98
CA LYS A 261 -17.22 -11.53 3.25
C LYS A 261 -16.36 -12.75 3.60
N LYS A 262 -15.97 -13.56 2.62
CA LYS A 262 -15.07 -14.71 2.82
C LYS A 262 -13.71 -14.26 3.33
N MET A 263 -13.12 -13.22 2.74
CA MET A 263 -11.84 -12.67 3.17
C MET A 263 -11.93 -12.11 4.59
N LEU A 264 -12.97 -11.34 4.92
CA LEU A 264 -13.21 -10.84 6.28
C LEU A 264 -13.34 -11.99 7.30
N ARG A 265 -14.06 -13.07 6.97
CA ARG A 265 -14.17 -14.25 7.84
C ARG A 265 -12.83 -14.93 8.07
N THR A 266 -11.98 -14.99 7.06
CA THR A 266 -10.62 -15.53 7.19
C THR A 266 -9.79 -14.70 8.17
N LEU A 267 -9.83 -13.38 8.06
CA LEU A 267 -9.16 -12.50 9.03
C LEU A 267 -9.79 -12.62 10.43
N LYS A 268 -11.12 -12.70 10.55
CA LYS A 268 -11.82 -12.91 11.83
C LYS A 268 -11.32 -14.18 12.54
N ASN A 269 -11.12 -15.25 11.81
CA ASN A 269 -10.62 -16.52 12.37
C ASN A 269 -9.21 -16.44 12.95
N THR A 270 -8.43 -15.41 12.63
CA THR A 270 -7.13 -15.15 13.28
C THR A 270 -7.27 -14.48 14.64
N GLY A 271 -8.44 -13.97 15.00
CA GLY A 271 -8.68 -13.18 16.22
C GLY A 271 -8.28 -11.71 16.10
N ILE A 272 -7.91 -11.22 14.90
CA ILE A 272 -7.39 -9.86 14.71
C ILE A 272 -8.40 -8.80 15.12
N PHE A 273 -9.71 -9.01 14.84
CA PHE A 273 -10.73 -8.02 15.15
C PHE A 273 -10.97 -7.82 16.65
N GLU A 274 -10.66 -8.82 17.48
CA GLU A 274 -10.72 -8.68 18.94
C GLU A 274 -9.49 -7.96 19.52
N ALA A 275 -8.38 -7.92 18.78
CA ALA A 275 -7.12 -7.33 19.24
C ALA A 275 -6.99 -5.84 18.87
N ILE A 276 -7.56 -5.41 17.76
CA ILE A 276 -7.38 -4.05 17.23
C ILE A 276 -8.18 -3.00 18.01
N SER A 277 -7.71 -1.75 17.97
CA SER A 277 -8.42 -0.59 18.55
C SER A 277 -9.44 0.02 17.58
N GLY A 278 -9.38 -0.30 16.30
CA GLY A 278 -10.28 0.19 15.26
C GLY A 278 -9.86 -0.23 13.87
N LEU A 279 -10.76 0.00 12.91
CA LEU A 279 -10.60 -0.35 11.52
C LEU A 279 -10.73 0.90 10.64
N LEU A 280 -9.78 1.09 9.73
CA LEU A 280 -9.82 2.06 8.64
C LEU A 280 -10.00 1.30 7.33
N VAL A 281 -10.98 1.69 6.52
CA VAL A 281 -11.27 1.01 5.25
C VAL A 281 -11.19 1.99 4.09
N GLY A 282 -10.37 1.66 3.11
CA GLY A 282 -10.24 2.40 1.86
C GLY A 282 -11.54 2.45 1.09
N LYS A 283 -11.74 3.54 0.33
CA LYS A 283 -12.80 3.63 -0.67
C LYS A 283 -12.61 2.47 -1.67
N PRO A 284 -13.65 1.71 -2.01
CA PRO A 284 -13.53 0.75 -3.12
C PRO A 284 -13.35 1.50 -4.45
N MET A 285 -12.53 0.92 -5.33
CA MET A 285 -12.29 1.48 -6.66
C MET A 285 -13.61 1.66 -7.42
N ASP A 286 -13.80 2.84 -8.02
CA ASP A 286 -15.02 3.24 -8.76
C ASP A 286 -16.33 3.13 -7.97
N GLU A 287 -16.26 3.12 -6.63
CA GLU A 287 -17.41 2.87 -5.73
C GLU A 287 -18.12 1.54 -6.02
N THR A 288 -17.44 0.57 -6.64
CA THR A 288 -17.98 -0.75 -6.91
C THR A 288 -18.30 -1.45 -5.59
N PHE A 289 -19.55 -1.96 -5.45
CA PHE A 289 -20.06 -2.61 -4.24
C PHE A 289 -19.96 -1.76 -2.96
N TYR A 290 -20.02 -0.43 -3.11
CA TYR A 290 -19.77 0.52 -2.01
C TYR A 290 -20.63 0.26 -0.77
N ASP A 291 -21.96 0.06 -0.96
CA ASP A 291 -22.88 -0.21 0.15
C ASP A 291 -22.85 -1.68 0.57
N ASP A 292 -22.65 -2.63 -0.35
CA ASP A 292 -22.53 -4.06 -0.03
C ASP A 292 -21.34 -4.32 0.89
N TYR A 293 -20.20 -3.63 0.68
CA TYR A 293 -19.03 -3.77 1.54
C TYR A 293 -19.28 -3.17 2.93
N LYS A 294 -20.03 -2.07 3.06
CA LYS A 294 -20.45 -1.54 4.36
C LYS A 294 -21.26 -2.57 5.14
N GLU A 295 -22.26 -3.17 4.50
CA GLU A 295 -23.09 -4.21 5.11
C GLU A 295 -22.22 -5.41 5.54
N ALA A 296 -21.33 -5.86 4.68
CA ALA A 296 -20.44 -6.97 4.98
C ALA A 296 -19.50 -6.69 6.18
N LEU A 297 -19.00 -5.46 6.31
CA LEU A 297 -18.19 -5.03 7.46
C LEU A 297 -19.00 -5.05 8.75
N LEU A 298 -20.21 -4.47 8.73
CA LEU A 298 -21.11 -4.42 9.89
C LEU A 298 -21.58 -5.81 10.34
N ASP A 299 -21.79 -6.73 9.41
CA ASP A 299 -22.15 -8.13 9.68
C ASP A 299 -20.99 -8.96 10.25
N SER A 300 -19.75 -8.62 9.88
CA SER A 300 -18.57 -9.45 10.19
C SER A 300 -17.83 -9.01 11.44
N ILE A 301 -17.91 -7.74 11.84
CA ILE A 301 -17.09 -7.13 12.87
C ILE A 301 -17.98 -6.68 14.04
N ASP A 302 -17.55 -7.01 15.26
CA ASP A 302 -18.33 -6.70 16.47
C ASP A 302 -18.54 -5.19 16.64
N SER A 303 -19.73 -4.82 17.10
CA SER A 303 -20.20 -3.42 17.13
C SER A 303 -19.42 -2.47 18.04
N ASN A 304 -18.57 -2.99 18.93
CA ASN A 304 -17.68 -2.20 19.78
C ASN A 304 -16.40 -1.74 19.06
N ILE A 305 -16.03 -2.35 17.94
CA ILE A 305 -14.86 -1.96 17.15
C ILE A 305 -15.23 -0.80 16.22
N PRO A 306 -14.61 0.39 16.37
CA PRO A 306 -14.89 1.50 15.48
C PRO A 306 -14.43 1.20 14.04
N ILE A 307 -15.28 1.55 13.08
CA ILE A 307 -15.01 1.39 11.64
C ILE A 307 -15.18 2.75 10.95
N ILE A 308 -14.09 3.25 10.37
CA ILE A 308 -14.10 4.40 9.47
C ILE A 308 -13.93 3.90 8.05
N TYR A 309 -14.87 4.25 7.20
CA TYR A 309 -14.96 3.86 5.78
C TYR A 309 -14.66 5.04 4.86
N ASN A 310 -14.46 4.75 3.59
CA ASN A 310 -14.31 5.76 2.53
C ASN A 310 -13.01 6.57 2.60
N LEU A 311 -11.91 5.94 3.05
CA LEU A 311 -10.61 6.59 3.02
C LEU A 311 -10.07 6.67 1.58
N ASN A 312 -9.42 7.77 1.25
CA ASN A 312 -8.66 7.91 0.00
C ASN A 312 -7.30 7.20 0.12
N VAL A 313 -7.30 5.88 0.14
CA VAL A 313 -6.11 5.01 0.27
C VAL A 313 -6.32 3.72 -0.52
N GLY A 314 -5.25 3.10 -0.97
CA GLY A 314 -5.28 1.87 -1.74
C GLY A 314 -5.61 2.09 -3.21
N HIS A 315 -6.46 1.25 -3.82
CA HIS A 315 -6.71 1.28 -5.26
C HIS A 315 -7.65 2.38 -5.72
N ALA A 316 -8.46 2.97 -4.83
CA ALA A 316 -9.23 4.16 -5.20
C ALA A 316 -8.33 5.38 -5.46
N THR A 317 -8.70 6.16 -6.45
CA THR A 317 -7.97 7.35 -6.90
C THR A 317 -8.73 8.63 -6.51
N PRO A 318 -8.09 9.68 -5.94
CA PRO A 318 -6.66 9.79 -5.60
C PRO A 318 -6.36 9.18 -4.22
N ARG A 319 -5.09 8.97 -3.91
CA ARG A 319 -4.69 8.31 -2.67
C ARG A 319 -3.70 9.11 -1.82
N ALA A 320 -3.91 9.03 -0.50
CA ALA A 320 -2.98 9.51 0.51
C ALA A 320 -1.82 8.51 0.71
N ILE A 321 -0.86 8.91 1.55
CA ILE A 321 0.22 8.05 2.03
C ILE A 321 0.02 7.84 3.54
N VAL A 322 -0.14 6.59 3.97
CA VAL A 322 -0.39 6.22 5.36
C VAL A 322 0.89 5.68 6.02
N PRO A 323 1.42 6.34 7.06
CA PRO A 323 2.56 5.83 7.80
C PRO A 323 2.20 4.57 8.61
N PHE A 324 2.83 3.42 8.32
CA PHE A 324 2.71 2.20 9.10
C PHE A 324 3.71 2.16 10.25
N GLY A 325 3.26 1.65 11.40
CA GLY A 325 4.07 1.57 12.62
C GLY A 325 4.22 2.92 13.35
N VAL A 326 3.56 3.98 12.88
CA VAL A 326 3.47 5.29 13.54
C VAL A 326 2.14 5.38 14.29
N HIS A 327 2.14 6.02 15.47
CA HIS A 327 0.94 6.20 16.26
C HIS A 327 0.01 7.22 15.59
N ALA A 328 -1.25 6.85 15.40
CA ALA A 328 -2.28 7.66 14.77
C ALA A 328 -3.41 7.97 15.75
N HIS A 329 -3.94 9.18 15.69
CA HIS A 329 -5.15 9.64 16.34
C HIS A 329 -6.21 9.88 15.27
N VAL A 330 -7.24 9.06 15.26
CA VAL A 330 -8.37 9.14 14.33
C VAL A 330 -9.49 9.96 14.93
N ASN A 331 -10.02 10.91 14.19
CA ASN A 331 -11.20 11.67 14.55
C ASN A 331 -12.13 11.82 13.33
N ALA A 332 -13.17 10.98 13.27
CA ALA A 332 -14.11 10.97 12.17
C ALA A 332 -14.98 12.25 12.11
N GLN A 333 -15.27 12.86 13.25
CA GLN A 333 -16.08 14.11 13.29
C GLN A 333 -15.29 15.30 12.72
N GLU A 334 -13.98 15.38 12.99
CA GLU A 334 -13.09 16.39 12.41
C GLU A 334 -12.57 16.01 11.03
N GLN A 335 -12.92 14.83 10.51
CA GLN A 335 -12.45 14.33 9.22
C GLN A 335 -10.93 14.35 9.12
N VAL A 336 -10.24 13.75 10.13
CA VAL A 336 -8.78 13.78 10.21
C VAL A 336 -8.18 12.55 10.89
N ILE A 337 -7.03 12.13 10.38
CA ILE A 337 -6.12 11.16 11.01
C ILE A 337 -4.79 11.88 11.23
N ARG A 338 -4.36 12.09 12.47
CA ARG A 338 -3.10 12.76 12.82
C ARG A 338 -2.05 11.75 13.28
N PHE A 339 -0.80 11.96 12.92
CA PHE A 339 0.30 11.07 13.26
C PHE A 339 1.26 11.67 14.28
N ASP A 340 1.58 10.88 15.32
CA ASP A 340 2.54 11.24 16.36
C ASP A 340 3.78 10.33 16.27
N TYR A 341 4.86 10.86 15.74
CA TYR A 341 6.14 10.16 15.59
C TYR A 341 6.94 10.07 16.90
N ASN A 342 6.54 10.79 17.94
CA ASN A 342 7.22 10.81 19.25
C ASN A 342 6.60 9.79 20.23
N LYS A 343 5.35 9.38 19.99
CA LYS A 343 4.69 8.35 20.81
C LYS A 343 5.25 6.96 20.45
N LYS A 344 5.81 6.28 21.47
CA LYS A 344 6.43 4.95 21.29
C LYS A 344 5.39 3.84 21.24
#